data_de1e10cfea4a34343bd4093d603a2444
#
_entry.id   de1e10cfea4a34343bd4093d603a2444
#
_cell.length_a   1.000
_cell.length_b   1.000
_cell.length_c   1.000
_cell.angle_alpha   90.00
_cell.angle_beta   90.00
_cell.angle_gamma   90.00
#
_symmetry.space_group_name_H-M   'P 1'
#
loop_
_entity.id
_entity.type
_entity.pdbx_description
1 polymer ?
#
loop_
_entity_poly.entity_id
_entity_poly.type
_entity_poly.pdbx_seq_one_letter_code
_entity_poly.pdbx_strand_id
1 'polypeptide(L)'
;MRPRNATGPACLLEGERRVVAAIPFEADWSRVQLYRAACGGAAGWLRRLVLKASRNRAVTLGNRVFLPDRCERDLGVLAHELTHCAQYQAWGPGLYFARGMITQLRDLVHRTLRVGPSPYSYRVKPGKPFKSYGMEQQAQMVEDRFRQSSTGDQPIPSA
;
A
#
# COMPACT_ATOMS: atom_id res chain seq x y z
N MET A 1 -34.90 5.77 7.82
CA MET A 1 -34.10 5.42 9.01
C MET A 1 -32.65 5.23 8.53
N ARG A 2 -31.74 6.18 8.74
CA ARG A 2 -30.33 6.05 8.33
C ARG A 2 -29.65 5.07 9.29
N PRO A 3 -28.85 4.08 8.81
CA PRO A 3 -28.13 3.22 9.71
C PRO A 3 -27.09 4.06 10.46
N ARG A 4 -27.22 4.06 11.78
CA ARG A 4 -26.27 4.68 12.70
C ARG A 4 -24.95 3.93 12.66
N ASN A 5 -23.89 4.67 12.26
CA ASN A 5 -22.53 4.50 12.75
C ASN A 5 -21.75 3.25 12.31
N ALA A 6 -21.24 3.28 11.10
CA ALA A 6 -19.94 2.69 10.85
C ALA A 6 -18.86 3.70 11.33
N THR A 7 -18.62 3.78 12.63
CA THR A 7 -17.62 4.70 13.20
C THR A 7 -16.20 4.14 13.19
N GLY A 8 -16.03 2.91 12.75
CA GLY A 8 -14.76 2.18 12.71
C GLY A 8 -14.15 2.06 11.31
N PRO A 9 -12.93 1.51 11.24
CA PRO A 9 -12.28 1.20 9.97
C PRO A 9 -13.09 0.13 9.21
N ALA A 10 -13.14 0.24 7.88
CA ALA A 10 -13.84 -0.68 7.00
C ALA A 10 -12.95 -1.87 6.61
N CYS A 11 -13.59 -3.02 6.32
CA CYS A 11 -12.95 -4.12 5.60
C CYS A 11 -12.92 -3.83 4.09
N LEU A 12 -12.22 -4.67 3.33
CA LEU A 12 -12.21 -4.62 1.87
C LEU A 12 -13.63 -4.82 1.30
N LEU A 13 -14.03 -3.94 0.40
CA LEU A 13 -15.28 -4.06 -0.35
C LEU A 13 -15.15 -5.16 -1.42
N GLU A 14 -16.29 -5.71 -1.88
CA GLU A 14 -16.28 -6.76 -2.92
C GLU A 14 -15.57 -6.30 -4.20
N GLY A 15 -15.81 -5.08 -4.67
CA GLY A 15 -15.12 -4.51 -5.83
C GLY A 15 -13.60 -4.32 -5.67
N GLU A 16 -13.10 -4.37 -4.43
CA GLU A 16 -11.67 -4.24 -4.10
C GLU A 16 -10.95 -5.58 -3.97
N ARG A 17 -11.71 -6.68 -3.85
CA ARG A 17 -11.12 -8.04 -3.73
C ARG A 17 -10.29 -8.44 -4.94
N ARG A 18 -10.63 -7.92 -6.12
CA ARG A 18 -9.80 -8.12 -7.33
C ARG A 18 -8.39 -7.55 -7.21
N VAL A 19 -8.20 -6.51 -6.39
CA VAL A 19 -6.89 -5.92 -6.11
C VAL A 19 -6.01 -6.92 -5.38
N VAL A 20 -6.58 -7.66 -4.45
CA VAL A 20 -5.89 -8.71 -3.68
C VAL A 20 -5.32 -9.80 -4.58
N ALA A 21 -6.04 -10.19 -5.64
CA ALA A 21 -5.59 -11.20 -6.58
C ALA A 21 -4.34 -10.78 -7.39
N ALA A 22 -4.06 -9.49 -7.49
CA ALA A 22 -2.87 -8.98 -8.17
C ALA A 22 -1.61 -8.97 -7.29
N ILE A 23 -1.75 -9.22 -5.98
CA ILE A 23 -0.66 -9.14 -5.02
C ILE A 23 0.01 -10.52 -4.88
N PRO A 24 1.31 -10.66 -5.23
CA PRO A 24 2.01 -11.94 -5.22
C PRO A 24 2.54 -12.30 -3.82
N PHE A 25 1.70 -12.12 -2.81
CA PHE A 25 1.95 -12.51 -1.42
C PHE A 25 0.71 -13.19 -0.85
N GLU A 26 0.92 -14.23 -0.09
CA GLU A 26 -0.13 -14.79 0.77
C GLU A 26 -0.32 -13.88 1.98
N ALA A 27 -1.55 -13.48 2.25
CA ALA A 27 -1.89 -12.66 3.39
C ALA A 27 -3.32 -12.92 3.88
N ASP A 28 -3.54 -12.76 5.18
CA ASP A 28 -4.86 -12.78 5.78
C ASP A 28 -5.53 -11.42 5.63
N TRP A 29 -6.32 -11.27 4.57
CA TRP A 29 -7.00 -10.03 4.23
C TRP A 29 -8.12 -9.65 5.20
N SER A 30 -8.59 -10.58 6.02
CA SER A 30 -9.60 -10.30 7.06
C SER A 30 -9.05 -9.40 8.17
N ARG A 31 -7.71 -9.36 8.33
CA ARG A 31 -7.01 -8.53 9.31
C ARG A 31 -6.79 -7.09 8.84
N VAL A 32 -7.01 -6.81 7.55
CA VAL A 32 -6.75 -5.49 6.98
C VAL A 32 -7.89 -4.53 7.32
N GLN A 33 -7.53 -3.33 7.77
CA GLN A 33 -8.44 -2.27 8.15
C GLN A 33 -8.19 -1.02 7.31
N LEU A 34 -9.23 -0.54 6.63
CA LEU A 34 -9.16 0.65 5.79
C LEU A 34 -9.74 1.86 6.52
N TYR A 35 -8.91 2.86 6.75
CA TYR A 35 -9.29 4.14 7.35
C TYR A 35 -9.63 5.16 6.26
N ARG A 36 -10.92 5.37 6.01
CA ARG A 36 -11.49 6.21 4.95
C ARG A 36 -12.14 7.47 5.53
N ALA A 37 -12.58 8.39 4.68
CA ALA A 37 -13.28 9.62 5.08
C ALA A 37 -14.54 9.36 5.93
N ALA A 38 -15.23 8.24 5.66
CA ALA A 38 -16.40 7.82 6.43
C ALA A 38 -16.10 7.41 7.88
N CYS A 39 -14.82 7.19 8.26
CA CYS A 39 -14.45 6.88 9.63
C CYS A 39 -14.72 8.06 10.56
N GLY A 40 -15.51 7.82 11.60
CA GLY A 40 -15.82 8.77 12.67
C GLY A 40 -15.15 8.45 14.01
N GLY A 41 -15.42 9.25 15.02
CA GLY A 41 -14.93 9.01 16.38
C GLY A 41 -13.41 8.88 16.47
N ALA A 42 -12.94 7.92 17.28
CA ALA A 42 -11.51 7.67 17.49
C ALA A 42 -10.78 7.24 16.21
N ALA A 43 -11.42 6.44 15.34
CA ALA A 43 -10.85 6.01 14.06
C ALA A 43 -10.64 7.20 13.11
N GLY A 44 -11.61 8.11 13.04
CA GLY A 44 -11.50 9.33 12.24
C GLY A 44 -10.43 10.29 12.78
N TRP A 45 -10.28 10.39 14.09
CA TRP A 45 -9.23 11.17 14.72
C TRP A 45 -7.85 10.58 14.39
N LEU A 46 -7.67 9.27 14.57
CA LEU A 46 -6.43 8.57 14.23
C LEU A 46 -6.08 8.74 12.75
N ARG A 47 -7.05 8.58 11.85
CA ARG A 47 -6.85 8.81 10.42
C ARG A 47 -6.32 10.22 10.14
N ARG A 48 -6.96 11.25 10.71
CA ARG A 48 -6.52 12.64 10.53
C ARG A 48 -5.09 12.88 11.02
N LEU A 49 -4.75 12.32 12.19
CA LEU A 49 -3.40 12.42 12.74
C LEU A 49 -2.35 11.79 11.82
N VAL A 50 -2.60 10.56 11.36
CA VAL A 50 -1.69 9.84 10.49
C VAL A 50 -1.55 10.54 9.14
N LEU A 51 -2.66 10.96 8.52
CA LEU A 51 -2.62 11.68 7.25
C LEU A 51 -1.92 13.05 7.37
N LYS A 52 -2.08 13.75 8.49
CA LYS A 52 -1.32 14.98 8.74
C LYS A 52 0.19 14.70 8.82
N ALA A 53 0.60 13.65 9.53
CA ALA A 53 2.00 13.24 9.63
C ALA A 53 2.58 12.79 8.28
N SER A 54 1.80 12.11 7.46
CA SER A 54 2.21 11.64 6.11
C SER A 54 2.06 12.71 5.01
N ARG A 55 1.78 13.96 5.36
CA ARG A 55 1.50 15.06 4.41
C ARG A 55 0.36 14.73 3.44
N ASN A 56 -0.70 14.16 3.97
CA ASN A 56 -1.90 13.74 3.22
C ASN A 56 -1.60 12.73 2.10
N ARG A 57 -0.65 11.82 2.32
CA ARG A 57 -0.36 10.68 1.44
C ARG A 57 -1.00 9.43 2.01
N ALA A 58 -1.39 8.50 1.13
CA ALA A 58 -1.76 7.16 1.57
C ALA A 58 -0.58 6.52 2.31
N VAL A 59 -0.87 5.76 3.35
CA VAL A 59 0.17 5.11 4.15
C VAL A 59 -0.37 3.87 4.85
N THR A 60 0.47 2.85 4.92
CA THR A 60 0.20 1.59 5.61
C THR A 60 1.05 1.45 6.87
N LEU A 61 0.39 1.18 7.97
CA LEU A 61 1.00 0.85 9.26
C LEU A 61 0.55 -0.55 9.69
N GLY A 62 1.33 -1.57 9.36
CA GLY A 62 0.99 -2.97 9.59
C GLY A 62 -0.21 -3.42 8.76
N ASN A 63 -1.31 -3.78 9.41
CA ASN A 63 -2.56 -4.14 8.74
C ASN A 63 -3.56 -2.96 8.61
N ARG A 64 -3.11 -1.74 8.83
CA ARG A 64 -3.95 -0.53 8.80
C ARG A 64 -3.55 0.36 7.65
N VAL A 65 -4.46 0.60 6.73
CA VAL A 65 -4.29 1.48 5.56
C VAL A 65 -5.05 2.78 5.78
N PHE A 66 -4.37 3.90 5.69
CA PHE A 66 -4.94 5.23 5.83
C PHE A 66 -4.99 5.90 4.47
N LEU A 67 -6.22 6.10 3.96
CA LEU A 67 -6.45 6.66 2.63
C LEU A 67 -6.90 8.13 2.75
N PRO A 68 -6.23 9.06 2.06
CA PRO A 68 -6.77 10.41 1.89
C PRO A 68 -7.96 10.38 0.93
N ASP A 69 -8.87 11.35 1.07
CA ASP A 69 -10.14 11.40 0.32
C ASP A 69 -9.94 11.27 -1.20
N ARG A 70 -8.91 11.92 -1.71
CA ARG A 70 -8.55 11.88 -3.14
C ARG A 70 -8.15 10.51 -3.67
N CYS A 71 -7.69 9.60 -2.80
CA CYS A 71 -7.20 8.27 -3.17
C CYS A 71 -8.17 7.14 -2.81
N GLU A 72 -9.31 7.43 -2.18
CA GLU A 72 -10.22 6.39 -1.68
C GLU A 72 -10.76 5.46 -2.76
N ARG A 73 -10.88 5.96 -3.99
CA ARG A 73 -11.37 5.19 -5.14
C ARG A 73 -10.26 4.75 -6.09
N ASP A 74 -9.02 5.13 -5.82
CA ASP A 74 -7.87 4.73 -6.63
C ASP A 74 -7.43 3.33 -6.25
N LEU A 75 -7.85 2.35 -7.05
CA LEU A 75 -7.53 0.95 -6.82
C LEU A 75 -6.04 0.65 -7.06
N GLY A 76 -5.33 1.45 -7.85
CA GLY A 76 -3.87 1.33 -8.00
C GLY A 76 -3.15 1.71 -6.71
N VAL A 77 -3.50 2.86 -6.11
CA VAL A 77 -2.99 3.24 -4.78
C VAL A 77 -3.36 2.19 -3.74
N LEU A 78 -4.59 1.66 -3.80
CA LEU A 78 -4.99 0.59 -2.87
C LEU A 78 -4.14 -0.67 -3.06
N ALA A 79 -3.81 -1.05 -4.30
CA ALA A 79 -2.94 -2.19 -4.59
C ALA A 79 -1.53 -1.99 -4.00
N HIS A 80 -0.98 -0.79 -4.10
CA HIS A 80 0.29 -0.40 -3.47
C HIS A 80 0.23 -0.59 -1.95
N GLU A 81 -0.75 0.03 -1.29
CA GLU A 81 -0.88 -0.01 0.17
C GLU A 81 -1.19 -1.42 0.70
N LEU A 82 -2.02 -2.19 0.00
CA LEU A 82 -2.29 -3.58 0.38
C LEU A 82 -1.05 -4.47 0.22
N THR A 83 -0.16 -4.16 -0.73
CA THR A 83 1.13 -4.86 -0.83
C THR A 83 1.95 -4.67 0.44
N HIS A 84 1.93 -3.48 1.04
CA HIS A 84 2.59 -3.24 2.33
C HIS A 84 1.96 -4.03 3.48
N CYS A 85 0.62 -4.21 3.49
CA CYS A 85 -0.02 -5.10 4.46
C CYS A 85 0.48 -6.54 4.32
N ALA A 86 0.57 -7.03 3.09
CA ALA A 86 1.06 -8.39 2.81
C ALA A 86 2.54 -8.55 3.19
N GLN A 87 3.38 -7.57 2.90
CA GLN A 87 4.78 -7.54 3.34
C GLN A 87 4.91 -7.54 4.87
N TYR A 88 4.06 -6.77 5.56
CA TYR A 88 4.02 -6.76 7.02
C TYR A 88 3.68 -8.16 7.60
N GLN A 89 2.69 -8.82 7.02
CA GLN A 89 2.30 -10.18 7.46
C GLN A 89 3.38 -11.21 7.14
N ALA A 90 4.01 -11.12 5.96
CA ALA A 90 5.05 -12.05 5.51
C ALA A 90 6.37 -11.91 6.28
N TRP A 91 6.78 -10.69 6.63
CA TRP A 91 8.08 -10.42 7.24
C TRP A 91 8.02 -10.25 8.76
N GLY A 92 6.82 -10.04 9.30
CA GLY A 92 6.60 -9.66 10.69
C GLY A 92 6.95 -8.20 10.99
N PRO A 93 6.51 -7.69 12.14
CA PRO A 93 6.59 -6.26 12.46
C PRO A 93 8.03 -5.73 12.50
N GLY A 94 8.94 -6.47 13.12
CA GLY A 94 10.33 -6.01 13.29
C GLY A 94 11.03 -5.75 11.95
N LEU A 95 11.02 -6.74 11.06
CA LEU A 95 11.67 -6.63 9.75
C LEU A 95 10.95 -5.63 8.83
N TYR A 96 9.61 -5.59 8.89
CA TYR A 96 8.82 -4.62 8.11
C TYR A 96 9.19 -3.19 8.45
N PHE A 97 9.15 -2.81 9.74
CA PHE A 97 9.48 -1.44 10.16
C PHE A 97 10.96 -1.10 9.97
N ALA A 98 11.87 -2.06 10.16
CA ALA A 98 13.29 -1.84 9.87
C ALA A 98 13.52 -1.53 8.38
N ARG A 99 12.91 -2.28 7.47
CA ARG A 99 12.99 -2.03 6.03
C ARG A 99 12.34 -0.71 5.64
N GLY A 100 11.19 -0.38 6.21
CA GLY A 100 10.52 0.89 6.03
C GLY A 100 11.40 2.07 6.45
N MET A 101 12.04 1.99 7.61
CA MET A 101 12.95 3.02 8.11
C MET A 101 14.16 3.21 7.19
N ILE A 102 14.79 2.11 6.74
CA ILE A 102 15.91 2.17 5.79
C ILE A 102 15.46 2.83 4.48
N THR A 103 14.27 2.51 4.00
CA THR A 103 13.71 3.10 2.77
C THR A 103 13.47 4.60 2.93
N GLN A 104 12.89 5.04 4.06
CA GLN A 104 12.68 6.46 4.37
C GLN A 104 14.01 7.23 4.48
N LEU A 105 15.02 6.62 5.11
CA LEU A 105 16.35 7.22 5.20
C LEU A 105 16.99 7.38 3.82
N ARG A 106 16.88 6.37 2.96
CA ARG A 106 17.38 6.44 1.57
C ARG A 106 16.66 7.50 0.77
N ASP A 107 15.33 7.63 0.93
CA ASP A 107 14.54 8.68 0.26
C ASP A 107 14.97 10.08 0.74
N LEU A 108 15.18 10.25 2.04
CA LEU A 108 15.67 11.50 2.60
C LEU A 108 17.06 11.87 2.04
N VAL A 109 17.99 10.91 2.01
CA VAL A 109 19.35 11.11 1.45
C VAL A 109 19.26 11.46 -0.03
N HIS A 110 18.44 10.72 -0.80
CA HIS A 110 18.25 10.99 -2.22
C HIS A 110 17.72 12.39 -2.48
N ARG A 111 16.70 12.83 -1.71
CA ARG A 111 16.09 14.17 -1.86
C ARG A 111 17.00 15.30 -1.42
N THR A 112 17.79 15.08 -0.36
CA THR A 112 18.63 16.12 0.22
C THR A 112 19.94 16.27 -0.52
N LEU A 113 20.61 15.15 -0.82
CA LEU A 113 21.94 15.13 -1.42
C LEU A 113 21.93 14.83 -2.93
N ARG A 114 20.78 14.47 -3.48
CA ARG A 114 20.60 14.03 -4.88
C ARG A 114 21.54 12.89 -5.29
N VAL A 115 21.90 12.03 -4.32
CA VAL A 115 22.80 10.91 -4.52
C VAL A 115 22.02 9.59 -4.49
N GLY A 116 22.36 8.70 -5.40
CA GLY A 116 21.74 7.36 -5.52
C GLY A 116 20.39 7.35 -6.25
N PRO A 117 19.87 6.16 -6.58
CA PRO A 117 18.55 6.01 -7.20
C PRO A 117 17.44 6.23 -6.18
N SER A 118 16.30 6.78 -6.63
CA SER A 118 15.09 6.86 -5.80
C SER A 118 14.67 5.45 -5.35
N PRO A 119 14.28 5.25 -4.08
CA PRO A 119 13.80 3.96 -3.60
C PRO A 119 12.51 3.49 -4.29
N TYR A 120 11.78 4.39 -4.93
CA TYR A 120 10.55 4.11 -5.67
C TYR A 120 10.80 3.74 -7.14
N SER A 121 11.95 4.15 -7.71
CA SER A 121 12.28 3.81 -9.09
C SER A 121 12.78 2.38 -9.20
N TYR A 122 12.27 1.65 -10.18
CA TYR A 122 12.72 0.31 -10.48
C TYR A 122 12.87 0.11 -12.00
N ARG A 123 13.71 -0.85 -12.35
CA ARG A 123 13.76 -1.42 -13.72
C ARG A 123 13.60 -2.92 -13.58
N VAL A 124 12.64 -3.47 -14.32
CA VAL A 124 12.49 -4.92 -14.40
C VAL A 124 13.73 -5.49 -15.09
N LYS A 125 14.43 -6.40 -14.42
CA LYS A 125 15.59 -7.10 -14.97
C LYS A 125 15.19 -8.54 -15.28
N PRO A 126 15.45 -9.07 -16.49
CA PRO A 126 15.21 -10.46 -16.80
C PRO A 126 15.87 -11.38 -15.76
N GLY A 127 15.14 -12.38 -15.29
CA GLY A 127 15.62 -13.37 -14.32
C GLY A 127 15.75 -12.87 -12.87
N LYS A 128 15.46 -11.59 -12.57
CA LYS A 128 15.46 -11.10 -11.20
C LYS A 128 14.13 -11.39 -10.50
N PRO A 129 14.09 -12.22 -9.44
CA PRO A 129 12.86 -12.55 -8.74
C PRO A 129 12.20 -11.31 -8.11
N PHE A 130 10.87 -11.26 -8.10
CA PHE A 130 10.09 -10.17 -7.49
C PHE A 130 10.52 -9.90 -6.03
N LYS A 131 10.73 -10.94 -5.23
CA LYS A 131 11.12 -10.85 -3.81
C LYS A 131 12.50 -10.20 -3.58
N SER A 132 13.33 -10.07 -4.60
CA SER A 132 14.67 -9.44 -4.52
C SER A 132 14.66 -7.93 -4.74
N TYR A 133 13.51 -7.36 -5.10
CA TYR A 133 13.33 -5.91 -5.19
C TYR A 133 13.09 -5.30 -3.81
N GLY A 134 13.37 -4.00 -3.68
CA GLY A 134 13.10 -3.26 -2.45
C GLY A 134 11.61 -3.19 -2.12
N MET A 135 11.29 -2.90 -0.87
CA MET A 135 9.92 -2.84 -0.33
C MET A 135 9.00 -1.97 -1.19
N GLU A 136 9.39 -0.72 -1.43
CA GLU A 136 8.61 0.22 -2.24
C GLU A 136 8.59 -0.16 -3.72
N GLN A 137 9.68 -0.72 -4.23
CA GLN A 137 9.73 -1.19 -5.61
C GLN A 137 8.73 -2.32 -5.86
N GLN A 138 8.59 -3.25 -4.92
CA GLN A 138 7.60 -4.32 -4.99
C GLN A 138 6.18 -3.75 -5.00
N ALA A 139 5.87 -2.80 -4.11
CA ALA A 139 4.57 -2.17 -4.05
C ALA A 139 4.26 -1.39 -5.34
N GLN A 140 5.23 -0.64 -5.87
CA GLN A 140 5.09 0.07 -7.14
C GLN A 140 4.90 -0.89 -8.33
N MET A 141 5.60 -2.02 -8.36
CA MET A 141 5.43 -3.04 -9.41
C MET A 141 4.01 -3.62 -9.40
N VAL A 142 3.43 -3.84 -8.22
CA VAL A 142 2.04 -4.32 -8.11
C VAL A 142 1.06 -3.25 -8.57
N GLU A 143 1.24 -2.01 -8.15
CA GLU A 143 0.42 -0.88 -8.59
C GLU A 143 0.43 -0.74 -10.10
N ASP A 144 1.61 -0.70 -10.72
CA ASP A 144 1.78 -0.52 -12.17
C ASP A 144 1.12 -1.67 -12.96
N ARG A 145 1.33 -2.91 -12.52
CA ARG A 145 0.67 -4.08 -13.13
C ARG A 145 -0.85 -4.00 -13.03
N PHE A 146 -1.35 -3.62 -11.86
CA PHE A 146 -2.79 -3.50 -11.65
C PHE A 146 -3.39 -2.42 -12.55
N ARG A 147 -2.73 -1.27 -12.68
CA ARG A 147 -3.18 -0.20 -13.58
C ARG A 147 -3.17 -0.63 -15.04
N GLN A 148 -2.13 -1.34 -15.49
CA GLN A 148 -2.04 -1.89 -16.85
C GLN A 148 -3.15 -2.89 -17.15
N SER A 149 -3.41 -3.84 -16.25
CA SER A 149 -4.49 -4.83 -16.41
C SER A 149 -5.89 -4.20 -16.40
N SER A 150 -6.06 -3.07 -15.73
CA SER A 150 -7.34 -2.34 -15.66
C SER A 150 -7.60 -1.49 -16.91
N THR A 151 -6.58 -1.18 -17.70
CA THR A 151 -6.68 -0.41 -18.96
C THR A 151 -6.89 -1.29 -20.21
N GLY A 152 -6.99 -2.62 -20.05
CA GLY A 152 -7.40 -3.50 -21.14
C GLY A 152 -6.29 -3.96 -22.09
N ASP A 153 -5.01 -3.86 -21.71
CA ASP A 153 -3.93 -4.34 -22.55
C ASP A 153 -2.95 -5.27 -21.83
N GLN A 154 -2.82 -6.47 -22.39
CA GLN A 154 -1.84 -7.54 -22.17
C GLN A 154 -2.09 -8.56 -21.03
N PRO A 155 -1.94 -9.88 -21.37
CA PRO A 155 -2.01 -10.97 -20.41
C PRO A 155 -0.78 -11.00 -19.49
N ILE A 156 -1.02 -11.35 -18.23
CA ILE A 156 -0.02 -11.47 -17.17
C ILE A 156 0.95 -12.61 -17.52
N PRO A 157 2.27 -12.39 -17.64
CA PRO A 157 3.20 -13.50 -17.67
C PRO A 157 3.21 -14.19 -16.31
N SER A 158 2.95 -15.49 -16.31
CA SER A 158 3.04 -16.39 -15.16
C SER A 158 4.40 -16.29 -14.48
N ALA A 159 4.36 -16.35 -13.15
CA ALA A 159 5.48 -16.27 -12.20
C ALA A 159 6.50 -17.40 -12.37
#